data_e5402baaf4b228bd759bd6fee0dfa736
#
_entry.id   e5402baaf4b228bd759bd6fee0dfa736
#
_cell.length_a   1.000
_cell.length_b   1.000
_cell.length_c   1.000
_cell.angle_alpha   90.00
_cell.angle_beta   90.00
_cell.angle_gamma   90.00
#
_symmetry.space_group_name_H-M   'P 1'
#
loop_
_entity.id
_entity.type
_entity.pdbx_description
1 polymer ?
#
loop_
_entity_poly.entity_id
_entity_poly.type
_entity_poly.pdbx_seq_one_letter_code
_entity_poly.pdbx_strand_id
1 'polypeptide(L)'
;GYAGPYVGQVSFSGPFDTTGSGDTPSRRRIFSCRPANTQAAEPCAREILSTLARRAYRRPLTDTDVDGLVEFYRHGFALGDFEMGIQVALERMLASPDFLFRIVEDPPGIAAGEMYRISDLELASRLSFFLWSSMPDDELLDLAGRGALNTPVELERQTRRMLEDPKSESFAKNFGLYGERVGLLS
;
A
#
# COMPACT_ATOMS: atom_id res chain seq x y z
N GLY A 1 -5.90 37.18 -20.85
CA GLY A 1 -5.77 35.80 -20.30
C GLY A 1 -4.38 35.29 -20.55
N TYR A 2 -3.63 34.99 -19.50
CA TYR A 2 -2.34 34.30 -19.61
C TYR A 2 -2.62 32.81 -19.90
N ALA A 3 -2.47 32.42 -21.16
CA ALA A 3 -2.40 31.00 -21.51
C ALA A 3 -0.94 30.56 -21.31
N GLY A 4 -0.64 29.96 -20.16
CA GLY A 4 0.64 29.29 -19.94
C GLY A 4 0.83 28.10 -20.90
N PRO A 5 2.05 27.61 -21.09
CA PRO A 5 2.29 26.43 -21.92
C PRO A 5 1.53 25.24 -21.37
N TYR A 6 0.78 24.55 -22.23
CA TYR A 6 0.04 23.32 -21.87
C TYR A 6 0.36 22.22 -22.87
N VAL A 7 0.31 20.98 -22.39
CA VAL A 7 0.41 19.80 -23.23
C VAL A 7 -1.00 19.43 -23.68
N GLY A 8 -1.31 19.63 -24.95
CA GLY A 8 -2.65 19.36 -25.49
C GLY A 8 -2.91 17.87 -25.76
N GLN A 9 -1.86 17.11 -26.09
CA GLN A 9 -1.97 15.68 -26.39
C GLN A 9 -0.61 15.00 -26.21
N VAL A 10 -0.63 13.80 -25.65
CA VAL A 10 0.51 12.87 -25.60
C VAL A 10 0.06 11.56 -26.23
N SER A 11 0.77 11.08 -27.24
CA SER A 11 0.51 9.80 -27.88
C SER A 11 1.62 8.82 -27.53
N PHE A 12 1.22 7.60 -27.12
CA PHE A 12 2.13 6.48 -26.88
C PHE A 12 1.92 5.43 -27.95
N SER A 13 2.99 5.00 -28.61
CA SER A 13 2.97 3.91 -29.57
C SER A 13 3.88 2.80 -29.09
N GLY A 14 3.41 1.56 -29.14
CA GLY A 14 4.11 0.37 -28.62
C GLY A 14 3.25 -0.39 -27.62
N PRO A 15 3.79 -1.45 -27.03
CA PRO A 15 5.12 -2.02 -27.29
C PRO A 15 5.20 -2.74 -28.64
N PHE A 16 6.36 -2.61 -29.30
CA PHE A 16 6.65 -3.34 -30.53
C PHE A 16 7.45 -4.60 -30.22
N ASP A 17 7.20 -5.71 -30.90
CA ASP A 17 7.92 -7.00 -30.78
C ASP A 17 8.06 -7.54 -29.36
N THR A 18 6.96 -7.53 -28.60
CA THR A 18 6.96 -8.00 -27.21
C THR A 18 7.22 -9.50 -27.10
N THR A 19 8.21 -9.87 -26.31
CA THR A 19 8.55 -11.26 -25.96
C THR A 19 7.88 -11.73 -24.67
N GLY A 20 6.74 -11.12 -24.31
CA GLY A 20 6.00 -11.40 -23.05
C GLY A 20 6.25 -10.37 -21.95
N SER A 21 5.73 -10.67 -20.78
CA SER A 21 5.70 -9.75 -19.62
C SER A 21 7.01 -9.67 -18.84
N GLY A 22 8.15 -9.61 -19.43
CA GLY A 22 9.49 -9.44 -18.85
C GLY A 22 9.66 -9.50 -17.32
N ASP A 23 10.83 -9.74 -16.82
CA ASP A 23 11.13 -9.78 -15.38
C ASP A 23 11.47 -8.37 -14.86
N THR A 24 10.46 -7.62 -14.44
CA THR A 24 10.61 -6.26 -13.90
C THR A 24 10.73 -6.26 -12.37
N PRO A 25 11.34 -5.20 -11.76
CA PRO A 25 11.36 -5.06 -10.30
C PRO A 25 9.96 -5.07 -9.65
N SER A 26 8.95 -4.46 -10.29
CA SER A 26 7.57 -4.48 -9.82
C SER A 26 6.98 -5.89 -9.83
N ARG A 27 7.25 -6.65 -10.89
CA ARG A 27 6.80 -8.01 -11.00
C ARG A 27 7.41 -8.93 -9.94
N ARG A 28 8.70 -8.77 -9.63
CA ARG A 28 9.36 -9.51 -8.54
C ARG A 28 8.79 -9.19 -7.16
N ARG A 29 8.29 -7.97 -6.95
CA ARG A 29 7.63 -7.58 -5.70
C ARG A 29 6.24 -8.20 -5.55
N ILE A 30 5.54 -8.46 -6.66
CA ILE A 30 4.23 -9.11 -6.66
C ILE A 30 4.41 -10.61 -6.50
N PHE A 31 5.21 -11.23 -7.36
CA PHE A 31 5.43 -12.68 -7.40
C PHE A 31 6.55 -13.09 -6.45
N SER A 32 6.28 -13.07 -5.13
CA SER A 32 7.22 -13.51 -4.08
C SER A 32 7.49 -15.01 -4.14
N CYS A 33 6.57 -15.78 -4.70
CA CYS A 33 6.71 -17.21 -4.98
C CYS A 33 6.24 -17.55 -6.40
N ARG A 34 6.65 -18.72 -6.90
CA ARG A 34 6.17 -19.31 -8.15
C ARG A 34 5.84 -20.78 -7.90
N PRO A 35 4.62 -21.22 -8.23
CA PRO A 35 4.23 -22.60 -7.96
C PRO A 35 4.97 -23.56 -8.88
N ALA A 36 5.48 -24.65 -8.30
CA ALA A 36 6.14 -25.72 -9.07
C ALA A 36 5.14 -26.61 -9.82
N ASN A 37 3.89 -26.65 -9.38
CA ASN A 37 2.80 -27.43 -9.96
C ASN A 37 1.45 -26.82 -9.56
N THR A 38 0.36 -27.36 -10.13
CA THR A 38 -1.00 -26.89 -9.85
C THR A 38 -1.41 -26.99 -8.38
N GLN A 39 -0.93 -28.01 -7.65
CA GLN A 39 -1.27 -28.18 -6.23
C GLN A 39 -0.61 -27.09 -5.35
N ALA A 40 0.55 -26.59 -5.73
CA ALA A 40 1.26 -25.51 -5.05
C ALA A 40 0.73 -24.11 -5.45
N ALA A 41 -0.12 -24.03 -6.47
CA ALA A 41 -0.55 -22.75 -7.04
C ALA A 41 -1.40 -21.93 -6.07
N GLU A 42 -2.42 -22.52 -5.45
CA GLU A 42 -3.29 -21.79 -4.52
C GLU A 42 -2.57 -21.39 -3.21
N PRO A 43 -1.75 -22.25 -2.55
CA PRO A 43 -0.94 -21.82 -1.41
C PRO A 43 -0.02 -20.63 -1.73
N CYS A 44 0.66 -20.66 -2.88
CA CYS A 44 1.51 -19.55 -3.32
C CYS A 44 0.67 -18.28 -3.60
N ALA A 45 -0.48 -18.41 -4.25
CA ALA A 45 -1.38 -17.28 -4.47
C ALA A 45 -1.87 -16.67 -3.16
N ARG A 46 -2.26 -17.50 -2.19
CA ARG A 46 -2.68 -17.05 -0.86
C ARG A 46 -1.59 -16.25 -0.15
N GLU A 47 -0.34 -16.68 -0.22
CA GLU A 47 0.81 -15.96 0.34
C GLU A 47 0.99 -14.59 -0.31
N ILE A 48 1.01 -14.54 -1.66
CA ILE A 48 1.11 -13.29 -2.43
C ILE A 48 -0.02 -12.33 -2.06
N LEU A 49 -1.27 -12.81 -2.12
CA LEU A 49 -2.46 -11.99 -1.89
C LEU A 49 -2.54 -11.49 -0.45
N SER A 50 -2.18 -12.30 0.53
CA SER A 50 -2.13 -11.87 1.94
C SER A 50 -1.10 -10.77 2.16
N THR A 51 0.10 -10.90 1.59
CA THR A 51 1.16 -9.91 1.71
C THR A 51 0.74 -8.57 1.10
N LEU A 52 0.15 -8.60 -0.09
CA LEU A 52 -0.28 -7.39 -0.79
C LEU A 52 -1.52 -6.76 -0.15
N ALA A 53 -2.51 -7.56 0.24
CA ALA A 53 -3.75 -7.08 0.85
C ALA A 53 -3.51 -6.42 2.20
N ARG A 54 -2.60 -6.95 3.02
CA ARG A 54 -2.22 -6.34 4.31
C ARG A 54 -1.75 -4.90 4.12
N ARG A 55 -0.93 -4.66 3.12
CA ARG A 55 -0.45 -3.30 2.78
C ARG A 55 -1.55 -2.46 2.15
N ALA A 56 -2.32 -3.04 1.22
CA ALA A 56 -3.39 -2.34 0.53
C ALA A 56 -4.50 -1.86 1.47
N TYR A 57 -4.93 -2.72 2.41
CA TYR A 57 -5.98 -2.41 3.38
C TYR A 57 -5.47 -1.71 4.65
N ARG A 58 -4.15 -1.64 4.82
CA ARG A 58 -3.49 -0.91 5.92
C ARG A 58 -3.94 -1.36 7.32
N ARG A 59 -4.29 -2.63 7.45
CA ARG A 59 -4.75 -3.28 8.68
C ARG A 59 -4.38 -4.76 8.69
N PRO A 60 -4.40 -5.42 9.87
CA PRO A 60 -4.40 -6.87 9.93
C PRO A 60 -5.55 -7.45 9.07
N LEU A 61 -5.28 -8.56 8.40
CA LEU A 61 -6.27 -9.24 7.58
C LEU A 61 -7.05 -10.24 8.44
N THR A 62 -8.33 -10.38 8.09
CA THR A 62 -9.15 -11.50 8.54
C THR A 62 -9.06 -12.65 7.54
N ASP A 63 -9.44 -13.86 7.95
CA ASP A 63 -9.53 -15.01 7.03
C ASP A 63 -10.49 -14.72 5.86
N THR A 64 -11.59 -14.02 6.15
CA THR A 64 -12.58 -13.62 5.15
C THR A 64 -12.00 -12.71 4.07
N ASP A 65 -11.09 -11.79 4.44
CA ASP A 65 -10.42 -10.93 3.46
C ASP A 65 -9.61 -11.76 2.46
N VAL A 66 -8.83 -12.71 2.99
CA VAL A 66 -7.95 -13.55 2.18
C VAL A 66 -8.76 -14.53 1.33
N ASP A 67 -9.76 -15.18 1.92
CA ASP A 67 -10.60 -16.14 1.22
C ASP A 67 -11.37 -15.49 0.07
N GLY A 68 -11.89 -14.27 0.29
CA GLY A 68 -12.52 -13.49 -0.78
C GLY A 68 -11.59 -13.21 -1.96
N LEU A 69 -10.32 -12.90 -1.71
CA LEU A 69 -9.34 -12.68 -2.78
C LEU A 69 -8.95 -14.00 -3.47
N VAL A 70 -8.84 -15.09 -2.72
CA VAL A 70 -8.53 -16.42 -3.28
C VAL A 70 -9.68 -16.93 -4.16
N GLU A 71 -10.92 -16.60 -3.89
CA GLU A 71 -12.05 -16.92 -4.75
C GLU A 71 -11.90 -16.26 -6.13
N PHE A 72 -11.54 -14.97 -6.18
CA PHE A 72 -11.24 -14.27 -7.42
C PHE A 72 -10.01 -14.83 -8.14
N TYR A 73 -8.98 -15.23 -7.39
CA TYR A 73 -7.84 -15.94 -7.94
C TYR A 73 -8.26 -17.24 -8.65
N ARG A 74 -9.09 -18.08 -8.00
CA ARG A 74 -9.57 -19.33 -8.60
C ARG A 74 -10.33 -19.07 -9.89
N HIS A 75 -11.15 -18.03 -9.92
CA HIS A 75 -11.88 -17.63 -11.12
C HIS A 75 -10.92 -17.27 -12.26
N GLY A 76 -9.94 -16.41 -12.03
CA GLY A 76 -8.94 -16.02 -13.03
C GLY A 76 -8.04 -17.20 -13.44
N PHE A 77 -7.66 -18.07 -12.51
CA PHE A 77 -6.87 -19.27 -12.79
C PHE A 77 -7.61 -20.24 -13.73
N ALA A 78 -8.92 -20.39 -13.57
CA ALA A 78 -9.75 -21.22 -14.44
C ALA A 78 -9.91 -20.63 -15.85
N LEU A 79 -9.76 -19.32 -16.02
CA LEU A 79 -9.84 -18.65 -17.32
C LEU A 79 -8.49 -18.64 -18.06
N GLY A 80 -7.40 -18.87 -17.38
CA GLY A 80 -6.05 -18.79 -17.96
C GLY A 80 -5.02 -19.58 -17.17
N ASP A 81 -4.15 -18.88 -16.47
CA ASP A 81 -3.04 -19.46 -15.74
C ASP A 81 -2.88 -18.84 -14.33
N PHE A 82 -1.80 -19.18 -13.65
CA PHE A 82 -1.46 -18.64 -12.32
C PHE A 82 -1.42 -17.11 -12.31
N GLU A 83 -0.85 -16.50 -13.33
CA GLU A 83 -0.68 -15.05 -13.39
C GLU A 83 -2.02 -14.36 -13.66
N MET A 84 -2.87 -14.94 -14.50
CA MET A 84 -4.24 -14.47 -14.72
C MET A 84 -5.05 -14.54 -13.41
N GLY A 85 -4.88 -15.59 -12.62
CA GLY A 85 -5.48 -15.71 -11.30
C GLY A 85 -5.05 -14.57 -10.36
N ILE A 86 -3.75 -14.30 -10.28
CA ILE A 86 -3.23 -13.18 -9.48
C ILE A 86 -3.74 -11.84 -10.00
N GLN A 87 -3.78 -11.65 -11.32
CA GLN A 87 -4.30 -10.41 -11.92
C GLN A 87 -5.74 -10.14 -11.49
N VAL A 88 -6.65 -11.10 -11.65
CA VAL A 88 -8.08 -10.95 -11.31
C VAL A 88 -8.26 -10.66 -9.81
N ALA A 89 -7.49 -11.33 -8.95
CA ALA A 89 -7.52 -11.06 -7.52
C ALA A 89 -6.99 -9.65 -7.17
N LEU A 90 -5.95 -9.15 -7.86
CA LEU A 90 -5.45 -7.79 -7.71
C LEU A 90 -6.48 -6.76 -8.17
N GLU A 91 -7.15 -6.99 -9.29
CA GLU A 91 -8.24 -6.12 -9.76
C GLU A 91 -9.34 -6.00 -8.70
N ARG A 92 -9.74 -7.13 -8.09
CA ARG A 92 -10.70 -7.14 -6.98
C ARG A 92 -10.19 -6.38 -5.75
N MET A 93 -8.92 -6.56 -5.39
CA MET A 93 -8.28 -5.85 -4.27
C MET A 93 -8.29 -4.34 -4.49
N LEU A 94 -7.88 -3.89 -5.67
CA LEU A 94 -7.79 -2.46 -6.01
C LEU A 94 -9.17 -1.81 -6.17
N ALA A 95 -10.22 -2.57 -6.47
CA ALA A 95 -11.60 -2.10 -6.52
C ALA A 95 -12.30 -2.17 -5.15
N SER A 96 -11.65 -2.69 -4.12
CA SER A 96 -12.24 -2.82 -2.78
C SER A 96 -12.44 -1.45 -2.11
N PRO A 97 -13.56 -1.24 -1.40
CA PRO A 97 -13.72 -0.08 -0.53
C PRO A 97 -12.60 0.09 0.49
N ASP A 98 -12.06 -1.00 1.05
CA ASP A 98 -10.92 -0.99 1.99
C ASP A 98 -9.64 -0.40 1.39
N PHE A 99 -9.47 -0.53 0.08
CA PHE A 99 -8.36 0.09 -0.63
C PHE A 99 -8.68 1.53 -1.03
N LEU A 100 -9.85 1.75 -1.64
CA LEU A 100 -10.23 3.03 -2.25
C LEU A 100 -10.54 4.11 -1.21
N PHE A 101 -11.18 3.72 -0.10
CA PHE A 101 -11.64 4.67 0.90
C PHE A 101 -10.87 4.50 2.20
N ARG A 102 -10.75 5.60 2.89
CA ARG A 102 -10.29 5.63 4.27
C ARG A 102 -11.50 5.83 5.16
N ILE A 103 -12.02 4.74 5.66
CA ILE A 103 -13.14 4.77 6.60
C ILE A 103 -12.56 5.10 7.98
N VAL A 104 -12.97 6.23 8.53
CA VAL A 104 -12.70 6.63 9.90
C VAL A 104 -14.00 6.49 10.66
N GLU A 105 -14.05 5.56 11.59
CA GLU A 105 -15.21 5.37 12.46
C GLU A 105 -14.92 6.05 13.79
N ASP A 106 -15.82 6.94 14.21
CA ASP A 106 -15.73 7.50 15.54
C ASP A 106 -15.99 6.41 16.58
N PRO A 107 -15.22 6.37 17.68
CA PRO A 107 -15.47 5.41 18.74
C PRO A 107 -16.90 5.53 19.28
N PRO A 108 -17.54 4.40 19.61
CA PRO A 108 -18.91 4.41 20.09
C PRO A 108 -19.03 5.22 21.39
N GLY A 109 -20.07 6.07 21.46
CA GLY A 109 -20.39 6.84 22.66
C GLY A 109 -19.71 8.22 22.78
N ILE A 110 -18.99 8.67 21.76
CA ILE A 110 -18.37 10.01 21.73
C ILE A 110 -19.41 11.03 21.24
N ALA A 111 -19.55 12.13 21.99
CA ALA A 111 -20.42 13.23 21.61
C ALA A 111 -19.82 14.07 20.47
N ALA A 112 -20.68 14.71 19.68
CA ALA A 112 -20.24 15.58 18.59
C ALA A 112 -19.36 16.73 19.15
N GLY A 113 -18.13 16.87 18.63
CA GLY A 113 -17.16 17.88 19.05
C GLY A 113 -16.27 17.46 20.23
N GLU A 114 -16.43 16.27 20.75
CA GLU A 114 -15.53 15.71 21.76
C GLU A 114 -14.24 15.22 21.13
N MET A 115 -13.10 15.49 21.79
CA MET A 115 -11.80 15.01 21.36
C MET A 115 -11.58 13.57 21.81
N TYR A 116 -11.18 12.71 20.89
CA TYR A 116 -10.81 11.34 21.20
C TYR A 116 -9.46 10.96 20.60
N ARG A 117 -8.88 9.90 21.13
CA ARG A 117 -7.62 9.35 20.63
C ARG A 117 -7.88 8.42 19.45
N ILE A 118 -7.24 8.70 18.32
CA ILE A 118 -7.31 7.84 17.14
C ILE A 118 -6.63 6.49 17.40
N SER A 119 -7.03 5.46 16.65
CA SER A 119 -6.40 4.13 16.71
C SER A 119 -4.96 4.17 16.20
N ASP A 120 -4.14 3.22 16.66
CA ASP A 120 -2.76 3.10 16.18
C ASP A 120 -2.68 2.83 14.68
N LEU A 121 -3.62 2.08 14.09
CA LEU A 121 -3.70 1.86 12.64
C LEU A 121 -4.00 3.15 11.88
N GLU A 122 -4.88 3.96 12.42
CA GLU A 122 -5.18 5.27 11.85
C GLU A 122 -3.98 6.22 11.99
N LEU A 123 -3.31 6.22 13.14
CA LEU A 123 -2.09 6.99 13.37
C LEU A 123 -0.99 6.57 12.39
N ALA A 124 -0.75 5.27 12.21
CA ALA A 124 0.21 4.74 11.25
C ALA A 124 -0.07 5.21 9.83
N SER A 125 -1.34 5.14 9.42
CA SER A 125 -1.76 5.61 8.10
C SER A 125 -1.55 7.12 7.94
N ARG A 126 -1.96 7.94 8.92
CA ARG A 126 -1.77 9.40 8.87
C ARG A 126 -0.29 9.78 8.82
N LEU A 127 0.52 9.16 9.67
CA LEU A 127 1.96 9.43 9.75
C LEU A 127 2.67 9.08 8.45
N SER A 128 2.38 7.92 7.86
CA SER A 128 3.02 7.49 6.62
C SER A 128 2.63 8.36 5.41
N PHE A 129 1.37 8.72 5.27
CA PHE A 129 0.96 9.62 4.20
C PHE A 129 1.50 11.04 4.40
N PHE A 130 1.63 11.50 5.64
CA PHE A 130 2.20 12.80 5.94
C PHE A 130 3.69 12.87 5.60
N LEU A 131 4.49 11.89 6.06
CA LEU A 131 5.94 11.92 5.89
C LEU A 131 6.41 11.35 4.55
N TRP A 132 5.74 10.32 4.04
CA TRP A 132 6.17 9.57 2.85
C TRP A 132 5.28 9.73 1.63
N SER A 133 4.09 10.33 1.78
CA SER A 133 3.04 10.36 0.75
C SER A 133 2.73 8.95 0.21
N SER A 134 2.88 7.95 1.05
CA SER A 134 2.70 6.54 0.70
C SER A 134 2.13 5.72 1.88
N MET A 135 1.78 4.47 1.59
CA MET A 135 1.24 3.54 2.58
C MET A 135 2.27 3.22 3.68
N PRO A 136 1.80 2.87 4.92
CA PRO A 136 2.66 2.38 5.98
C PRO A 136 3.48 1.16 5.53
N ASP A 137 4.71 1.06 6.04
CA ASP A 137 5.51 -0.15 5.88
C ASP A 137 5.11 -1.24 6.91
N ASP A 138 5.71 -2.42 6.76
CA ASP A 138 5.37 -3.56 7.59
C ASP A 138 5.69 -3.32 9.07
N GLU A 139 6.80 -2.62 9.40
CA GLU A 139 7.17 -2.29 10.77
C GLU A 139 6.11 -1.40 11.43
N LEU A 140 5.67 -0.37 10.72
CA LEU A 140 4.66 0.55 11.23
C LEU A 140 3.29 -0.14 11.40
N LEU A 141 2.92 -1.03 10.45
CA LEU A 141 1.69 -1.81 10.55
C LEU A 141 1.75 -2.85 11.69
N ASP A 142 2.91 -3.46 11.94
CA ASP A 142 3.09 -4.41 13.04
C ASP A 142 2.96 -3.74 14.40
N LEU A 143 3.55 -2.57 14.57
CA LEU A 143 3.42 -1.78 15.79
C LEU A 143 1.99 -1.32 16.02
N ALA A 144 1.36 -0.81 14.98
CA ALA A 144 -0.03 -0.36 15.04
C ALA A 144 -1.00 -1.52 15.33
N GLY A 145 -0.80 -2.67 14.70
CA GLY A 145 -1.62 -3.87 14.94
C GLY A 145 -1.53 -4.42 16.36
N ARG A 146 -0.41 -4.14 17.07
CA ARG A 146 -0.22 -4.52 18.49
C ARG A 146 -0.60 -3.42 19.47
N GLY A 147 -1.07 -2.26 19.00
CA GLY A 147 -1.41 -1.13 19.86
C GLY A 147 -0.19 -0.48 20.53
N ALA A 148 1.00 -0.61 19.94
CA ALA A 148 2.26 -0.15 20.51
C ALA A 148 2.74 1.21 19.99
N LEU A 149 2.16 1.69 18.88
CA LEU A 149 2.61 2.91 18.21
C LEU A 149 2.32 4.19 19.00
N ASN A 150 1.28 4.18 19.79
CA ASN A 150 0.74 5.35 20.49
C ASN A 150 1.52 5.76 21.76
N THR A 151 2.62 5.07 22.10
CA THR A 151 3.49 5.50 23.19
C THR A 151 4.40 6.63 22.70
N PRO A 152 4.64 7.69 23.51
CA PRO A 152 5.48 8.81 23.07
C PRO A 152 6.88 8.40 22.59
N VAL A 153 7.48 7.44 23.28
CA VAL A 153 8.83 6.93 22.96
C VAL A 153 8.83 6.21 21.60
N GLU A 154 7.84 5.35 21.37
CA GLU A 154 7.77 4.60 20.12
C GLU A 154 7.39 5.51 18.94
N LEU A 155 6.46 6.43 19.16
CA LEU A 155 6.07 7.40 18.15
C LEU A 155 7.26 8.27 17.72
N GLU A 156 8.06 8.74 18.68
CA GLU A 156 9.29 9.50 18.39
C GLU A 156 10.29 8.63 17.59
N ARG A 157 10.53 7.40 18.03
CA ARG A 157 11.43 6.46 17.36
C ARG A 157 11.02 6.22 15.90
N GLN A 158 9.74 5.97 15.67
CA GLN A 158 9.22 5.74 14.32
C GLN A 158 9.28 7.01 13.46
N THR A 159 8.96 8.15 14.04
CA THR A 159 9.05 9.43 13.31
C THR A 159 10.48 9.71 12.87
N ARG A 160 11.48 9.51 13.74
CA ARG A 160 12.90 9.67 13.37
C ARG A 160 13.30 8.71 12.25
N ARG A 161 12.99 7.41 12.40
CA ARG A 161 13.25 6.41 11.36
C ARG A 161 12.62 6.81 10.03
N MET A 162 11.39 7.29 10.05
CA MET A 162 10.68 7.68 8.83
C MET A 162 11.26 8.93 8.18
N LEU A 163 11.79 9.87 8.95
CA LEU A 163 12.48 11.05 8.42
C LEU A 163 13.84 10.70 7.78
N GLU A 164 14.51 9.64 8.27
CA GLU A 164 15.77 9.14 7.71
C GLU A 164 15.56 8.32 6.42
N ASP A 165 14.36 7.81 6.16
CA ASP A 165 14.04 7.05 4.96
C ASP A 165 14.00 7.97 3.72
N PRO A 166 14.56 7.56 2.57
CA PRO A 166 14.49 8.32 1.32
C PRO A 166 13.09 8.75 0.88
N LYS A 167 12.05 8.03 1.27
CA LYS A 167 10.65 8.42 1.01
C LYS A 167 10.29 9.77 1.64
N SER A 168 10.99 10.20 2.69
CA SER A 168 10.78 11.49 3.34
C SER A 168 11.08 12.70 2.45
N GLU A 169 11.76 12.51 1.31
CA GLU A 169 11.89 13.56 0.30
C GLU A 169 10.53 14.08 -0.18
N SER A 170 9.49 13.25 -0.13
CA SER A 170 8.12 13.65 -0.45
C SER A 170 7.62 14.74 0.48
N PHE A 171 7.94 14.65 1.77
CA PHE A 171 7.60 15.66 2.77
C PHE A 171 8.27 17.01 2.45
N ALA A 172 9.59 17.00 2.20
CA ALA A 172 10.32 18.20 1.84
C ALA A 172 9.77 18.85 0.57
N LYS A 173 9.41 18.04 -0.45
CA LYS A 173 8.81 18.51 -1.70
C LYS A 173 7.44 19.15 -1.49
N ASN A 174 6.58 18.53 -0.71
CA ASN A 174 5.21 18.99 -0.47
C ASN A 174 5.13 20.27 0.38
N PHE A 175 6.09 20.49 1.27
CA PHE A 175 6.13 21.64 2.17
C PHE A 175 7.05 22.78 1.67
N GLY A 176 7.49 22.74 0.40
CA GLY A 176 8.24 23.84 -0.21
C GLY A 176 9.67 24.02 0.31
N LEU A 177 10.23 23.02 1.00
CA LEU A 177 11.60 23.00 1.50
C LEU A 177 12.63 22.76 0.38
N TYR A 178 12.27 23.13 -0.85
CA TYR A 178 13.16 23.10 -2.00
C TYR A 178 14.24 24.18 -1.86
N GLY A 179 15.48 23.77 -1.69
CA GLY A 179 16.65 24.66 -1.70
C GLY A 179 17.46 24.65 -0.41
N GLU A 180 16.89 24.30 0.71
CA GLU A 180 17.65 23.97 1.89
C GLU A 180 17.76 22.45 1.98
N ARG A 181 18.92 21.90 1.58
CA ARG A 181 19.34 20.62 2.13
C ARG A 181 19.42 20.83 3.61
N VAL A 182 18.33 20.50 4.29
CA VAL A 182 18.32 20.50 5.75
C VAL A 182 19.35 19.45 6.15
N GLY A 183 20.54 19.94 6.53
CA GLY A 183 21.51 19.17 7.27
C GLY A 183 20.92 18.85 8.65
N LEU A 184 19.83 18.11 8.67
CA LEU A 184 19.15 17.66 9.88
C LEU A 184 19.75 16.37 10.44
N LEU A 185 20.85 15.90 9.83
CA LEU A 185 21.54 14.70 10.25
C LEU A 185 23.07 14.95 10.20
N SER A 186 23.55 15.84 11.03
CA SER A 186 24.94 15.87 11.45
C SER A 186 25.03 15.84 12.96
#